data_8af9604872f221ed116f5e0e187de135
#
_entry.id   8af9604872f221ed116f5e0e187de135
#
_cell.length_a   1.000
_cell.length_b   1.000
_cell.length_c   1.000
_cell.angle_alpha   90.00
_cell.angle_beta   90.00
_cell.angle_gamma   90.00
#
_symmetry.space_group_name_H-M   'P 1'
#
loop_
_entity.id
_entity.type
_entity.pdbx_description
1 polymer ?
#
loop_
_entity_poly.entity_id
_entity_poly.type
_entity_poly.pdbx_seq_one_letter_code
_entity_poly.pdbx_strand_id
1 'polypeptide(L)'
;MLKSGTMVGVGLRSPLALTVLGVLEYRPAHPYRIQQVIREWGKDRVINVGQRANLYRVIERLLMAGLIQVRETQRDKLYPERTVYEITDAGRQASRQWLLEMLRGPRQEFPEFPAALSNVLLLTPAEIAQALEERARTLAAHLAELDAGLSSEAASGLPRIAELEDEYRRIVTKAELDWISAVAKDLRKGRMTWSLDALSALAESRAAEPLAGGATAP
;
A
#
# COMPACT_ATOMS: atom_id res chain seq x y z
N MET A 1 1.03 -14.77 36.37
CA MET A 1 2.10 -13.78 36.12
C MET A 1 2.62 -14.00 34.70
N LEU A 2 2.31 -13.08 33.80
CA LEU A 2 2.98 -12.86 32.49
C LEU A 2 2.03 -12.01 31.63
N LYS A 3 2.02 -10.71 31.88
CA LYS A 3 1.47 -9.70 30.96
C LYS A 3 2.52 -8.61 30.85
N SER A 4 3.45 -8.75 29.93
CA SER A 4 4.43 -7.70 29.63
C SER A 4 4.99 -7.89 28.19
N GLY A 5 4.12 -7.87 27.18
CA GLY A 5 4.54 -8.09 25.80
C GLY A 5 3.80 -7.25 24.74
N THR A 6 2.93 -6.29 25.13
CA THR A 6 1.97 -5.76 24.13
C THR A 6 2.09 -4.26 23.82
N MET A 7 3.09 -3.54 24.30
CA MET A 7 3.15 -2.07 24.12
C MET A 7 4.28 -1.50 23.24
N VAL A 8 5.15 -2.31 22.65
CA VAL A 8 6.27 -1.80 21.80
C VAL A 8 5.90 -1.66 20.30
N GLY A 9 4.74 -2.14 19.87
CA GLY A 9 4.47 -2.42 18.45
C GLY A 9 3.76 -1.37 17.60
N VAL A 10 2.89 -0.52 18.16
CA VAL A 10 1.91 0.24 17.34
C VAL A 10 2.54 1.35 16.48
N GLY A 11 3.68 1.93 16.89
CA GLY A 11 4.36 2.98 16.12
C GLY A 11 5.48 2.49 15.19
N LEU A 12 5.97 1.26 15.37
CA LEU A 12 7.09 0.68 14.62
C LEU A 12 6.62 -0.12 13.41
N ARG A 13 5.50 -0.83 13.52
CA ARG A 13 4.96 -1.68 12.47
C ARG A 13 4.54 -0.86 11.25
N SER A 14 5.27 -1.03 10.16
CA SER A 14 4.95 -0.44 8.86
C SER A 14 5.39 -1.39 7.74
N PRO A 15 4.81 -1.28 6.52
CA PRO A 15 5.28 -2.06 5.37
C PRO A 15 6.79 -1.92 5.15
N LEU A 16 7.34 -0.70 5.22
CA LEU A 16 8.78 -0.47 5.06
C LEU A 16 9.60 -1.13 6.17
N ALA A 17 9.17 -1.04 7.44
CA ALA A 17 9.88 -1.69 8.54
C ALA A 17 9.91 -3.22 8.40
N LEU A 18 8.78 -3.83 8.03
CA LEU A 18 8.71 -5.26 7.75
C LEU A 18 9.65 -5.65 6.60
N THR A 19 9.69 -4.85 5.52
CA THR A 19 10.57 -5.13 4.39
C THR A 19 12.05 -5.00 4.75
N VAL A 20 12.44 -4.01 5.56
CA VAL A 20 13.82 -3.89 6.08
C VAL A 20 14.20 -5.14 6.86
N LEU A 21 13.35 -5.60 7.79
CA LEU A 21 13.59 -6.84 8.51
C LEU A 21 13.68 -8.05 7.57
N GLY A 22 12.80 -8.13 6.56
CA GLY A 22 12.82 -9.18 5.55
C GLY A 22 14.13 -9.21 4.74
N VAL A 23 14.66 -8.08 4.32
CA VAL A 23 15.97 -8.01 3.62
C VAL A 23 17.09 -8.48 4.55
N LEU A 24 17.08 -8.04 5.81
CA LEU A 24 18.11 -8.39 6.79
C LEU A 24 18.02 -9.85 7.26
N GLU A 25 16.89 -10.53 7.07
CA GLU A 25 16.75 -11.98 7.30
C GLU A 25 17.64 -12.79 6.38
N TYR A 26 17.80 -12.36 5.12
CA TYR A 26 18.65 -13.06 4.15
C TYR A 26 20.12 -12.79 4.37
N ARG A 27 20.51 -11.54 4.67
CA ARG A 27 21.91 -11.15 4.90
C ARG A 27 22.02 -9.78 5.55
N PRO A 28 23.07 -9.56 6.35
CA PRO A 28 23.42 -8.24 6.85
C PRO A 28 23.67 -7.26 5.69
N ALA A 29 23.23 -6.02 5.86
CA ALA A 29 23.34 -5.00 4.82
C ALA A 29 23.42 -3.58 5.39
N HIS A 30 24.06 -2.67 4.65
CA HIS A 30 23.99 -1.24 4.91
C HIS A 30 22.74 -0.61 4.25
N PRO A 31 22.27 0.57 4.68
CA PRO A 31 21.01 1.15 4.22
C PRO A 31 20.87 1.29 2.70
N TYR A 32 21.95 1.69 2.03
CA TYR A 32 21.95 1.80 0.57
C TYR A 32 21.72 0.43 -0.12
N ARG A 33 22.35 -0.65 0.40
CA ARG A 33 22.14 -2.01 -0.13
C ARG A 33 20.72 -2.49 0.13
N ILE A 34 20.13 -2.19 1.29
CA ILE A 34 18.71 -2.48 1.58
C ILE A 34 17.82 -1.83 0.52
N GLN A 35 18.03 -0.54 0.23
CA GLN A 35 17.27 0.17 -0.79
C GLN A 35 17.42 -0.45 -2.18
N GLN A 36 18.65 -0.86 -2.56
CA GLN A 36 18.89 -1.53 -3.82
C GLN A 36 18.16 -2.87 -3.93
N VAL A 37 18.25 -3.71 -2.89
CA VAL A 37 17.57 -5.01 -2.86
C VAL A 37 16.06 -4.86 -3.00
N ILE A 38 15.45 -3.89 -2.31
CA ILE A 38 14.01 -3.61 -2.43
C ILE A 38 13.62 -3.29 -3.88
N ARG A 39 14.46 -2.52 -4.60
CA ARG A 39 14.25 -2.21 -6.02
C ARG A 39 14.52 -3.40 -6.94
N GLU A 40 15.62 -4.11 -6.73
CA GLU A 40 15.97 -5.33 -7.48
C GLU A 40 14.86 -6.38 -7.41
N TRP A 41 14.15 -6.46 -6.28
CA TRP A 41 13.00 -7.34 -6.08
C TRP A 41 11.66 -6.74 -6.58
N GLY A 42 11.67 -5.54 -7.18
CA GLY A 42 10.46 -4.85 -7.64
C GLY A 42 9.51 -4.41 -6.52
N LYS A 43 9.95 -4.47 -5.25
CA LYS A 43 9.10 -4.17 -4.08
C LYS A 43 8.87 -2.67 -3.86
N ASP A 44 9.61 -1.80 -4.54
CA ASP A 44 9.38 -0.35 -4.56
C ASP A 44 8.04 0.06 -5.22
N ARG A 45 7.37 -0.87 -5.88
CA ARG A 45 6.01 -0.70 -6.40
C ARG A 45 4.93 -0.75 -5.31
N VAL A 46 5.20 -1.39 -4.18
CA VAL A 46 4.26 -1.53 -3.03
C VAL A 46 4.81 -0.92 -1.74
N ILE A 47 6.11 -0.66 -1.68
CA ILE A 47 6.79 -0.09 -0.53
C ILE A 47 7.41 1.24 -0.92
N ASN A 48 6.99 2.34 -0.28
CA ASN A 48 7.57 3.65 -0.56
C ASN A 48 8.99 3.76 0.00
N VAL A 49 9.97 3.53 -0.87
CA VAL A 49 11.42 3.67 -0.61
C VAL A 49 12.04 4.88 -1.32
N GLY A 50 11.22 5.72 -1.96
CA GLY A 50 11.67 6.87 -2.74
C GLY A 50 12.40 7.91 -1.90
N GLN A 51 11.99 8.12 -0.67
CA GLN A 51 12.60 9.07 0.26
C GLN A 51 13.65 8.39 1.14
N ARG A 52 14.93 8.59 0.86
CA ARG A 52 16.05 8.07 1.66
C ARG A 52 15.89 8.36 3.16
N ALA A 53 15.50 9.58 3.53
CA ALA A 53 15.29 9.98 4.91
C ALA A 53 14.28 9.11 5.66
N ASN A 54 13.26 8.57 4.96
CA ASN A 54 12.28 7.67 5.56
C ASN A 54 12.90 6.30 5.89
N LEU A 55 13.72 5.74 4.99
CA LEU A 55 14.43 4.49 5.21
C LEU A 55 15.38 4.58 6.42
N TYR A 56 16.18 5.66 6.50
CA TYR A 56 17.10 5.87 7.62
C TYR A 56 16.35 5.99 8.96
N ARG A 57 15.25 6.76 9.00
CA ARG A 57 14.40 6.85 10.20
C ARG A 57 13.83 5.50 10.64
N VAL A 58 13.43 4.67 9.68
CA VAL A 58 12.94 3.32 10.00
C VAL A 58 14.04 2.45 10.57
N ILE A 59 15.25 2.47 9.98
CA ILE A 59 16.42 1.73 10.47
C ILE A 59 16.77 2.17 11.89
N GLU A 60 16.86 3.48 12.17
CA GLU A 60 17.13 4.01 13.51
C GLU A 60 16.09 3.53 14.54
N ARG A 61 14.80 3.56 14.18
CA ARG A 61 13.72 3.09 15.06
C ARG A 61 13.80 1.59 15.33
N LEU A 62 14.13 0.78 14.32
CA LEU A 62 14.34 -0.65 14.47
C LEU A 62 15.55 -0.95 15.36
N LEU A 63 16.63 -0.16 15.22
CA LEU A 63 17.83 -0.26 16.06
C LEU A 63 17.52 0.09 17.51
N MET A 64 16.86 1.23 17.77
CA MET A 64 16.45 1.62 19.11
C MET A 64 15.52 0.63 19.79
N ALA A 65 14.70 -0.07 19.01
CA ALA A 65 13.83 -1.12 19.51
C ALA A 65 14.51 -2.49 19.70
N GLY A 66 15.81 -2.60 19.36
CA GLY A 66 16.56 -3.85 19.47
C GLY A 66 16.14 -4.92 18.46
N LEU A 67 15.42 -4.55 17.39
CA LEU A 67 14.99 -5.49 16.36
C LEU A 67 16.06 -5.74 15.30
N ILE A 68 17.00 -4.82 15.18
CA ILE A 68 18.25 -4.95 14.44
C ILE A 68 19.41 -4.49 15.32
N GLN A 69 20.62 -4.89 14.96
CA GLN A 69 21.82 -4.44 15.62
C GLN A 69 22.92 -4.07 14.61
N VAL A 70 23.90 -3.31 15.05
CA VAL A 70 25.10 -3.04 14.25
C VAL A 70 25.97 -4.29 14.28
N ARG A 71 26.26 -4.84 13.10
CA ARG A 71 27.20 -5.96 12.95
C ARG A 71 28.64 -5.46 12.89
N GLU A 72 28.88 -4.48 12.04
CA GLU A 72 30.20 -3.89 11.83
C GLU A 72 30.08 -2.49 11.24
N THR A 73 31.12 -1.70 11.42
CA THR A 73 31.28 -0.42 10.75
C THR A 73 32.47 -0.53 9.81
N GLN A 74 32.21 -0.52 8.52
CA GLN A 74 33.25 -0.61 7.49
C GLN A 74 33.82 0.76 7.23
N ARG A 75 35.13 0.91 7.48
CA ARG A 75 35.91 2.11 7.14
C ARG A 75 36.80 1.77 5.96
N ASP A 76 36.42 2.28 4.80
CA ASP A 76 37.26 2.25 3.61
C ASP A 76 37.88 3.63 3.42
N LYS A 77 39.19 3.68 3.06
CA LYS A 77 39.91 4.95 2.83
C LYS A 77 39.33 5.76 1.66
N LEU A 78 38.60 5.08 0.74
CA LEU A 78 38.05 5.65 -0.50
C LEU A 78 36.56 5.95 -0.42
N TYR A 79 35.85 5.46 0.62
CA TYR A 79 34.38 5.61 0.75
C TYR A 79 33.99 6.08 2.14
N PRO A 80 32.85 6.81 2.27
CA PRO A 80 32.32 7.17 3.58
C PRO A 80 32.07 5.93 4.45
N GLU A 81 32.28 6.08 5.75
CA GLU A 81 31.99 5.05 6.75
C GLU A 81 30.59 4.45 6.55
N ARG A 82 30.50 3.11 6.49
CA ARG A 82 29.25 2.39 6.24
C ARG A 82 28.94 1.46 7.40
N THR A 83 27.83 1.71 8.08
CA THR A 83 27.32 0.83 9.13
C THR A 83 26.51 -0.29 8.49
N VAL A 84 26.86 -1.53 8.77
CA VAL A 84 26.16 -2.75 8.36
C VAL A 84 25.29 -3.20 9.51
N TYR A 85 24.01 -3.45 9.22
CA TYR A 85 23.02 -3.91 10.17
C TYR A 85 22.69 -5.38 9.93
N GLU A 86 22.28 -6.07 11.00
CA GLU A 86 21.75 -7.42 10.96
C GLU A 86 20.50 -7.54 11.84
N ILE A 87 19.63 -8.49 11.53
CA ILE A 87 18.42 -8.74 12.29
C ILE A 87 18.74 -9.50 13.57
N THR A 88 18.05 -9.17 14.67
CA THR A 88 18.12 -9.89 15.94
C THR A 88 17.03 -10.97 16.00
N ASP A 89 17.10 -11.88 16.99
CA ASP A 89 16.02 -12.86 17.24
C ASP A 89 14.70 -12.17 17.58
N ALA A 90 14.74 -11.07 18.31
CA ALA A 90 13.57 -10.22 18.57
C ALA A 90 13.01 -9.63 17.26
N GLY A 91 13.88 -9.22 16.33
CA GLY A 91 13.50 -8.76 15.00
C GLY A 91 12.82 -9.85 14.17
N ARG A 92 13.33 -11.09 14.20
CA ARG A 92 12.72 -12.24 13.53
C ARG A 92 11.33 -12.55 14.08
N GLN A 93 11.16 -12.52 15.38
CA GLN A 93 9.86 -12.72 16.02
C GLN A 93 8.88 -11.61 15.67
N ALA A 94 9.32 -10.36 15.75
CA ALA A 94 8.49 -9.20 15.39
C ALA A 94 8.06 -9.22 13.91
N SER A 95 8.98 -9.54 12.99
CA SER A 95 8.66 -9.60 11.55
C SER A 95 7.60 -10.67 11.25
N ARG A 96 7.70 -11.87 11.87
CA ARG A 96 6.69 -12.93 11.72
C ARG A 96 5.34 -12.52 12.29
N GLN A 97 5.32 -11.93 13.48
CA GLN A 97 4.08 -11.44 14.09
C GLN A 97 3.42 -10.35 13.23
N TRP A 98 4.17 -9.34 12.79
CA TRP A 98 3.66 -8.26 11.96
C TRP A 98 3.12 -8.75 10.63
N LEU A 99 3.82 -9.69 9.99
CA LEU A 99 3.36 -10.30 8.73
C LEU A 99 2.03 -11.03 8.93
N LEU A 100 1.89 -11.84 9.97
CA LEU A 100 0.64 -12.54 10.28
C LEU A 100 -0.51 -11.57 10.57
N GLU A 101 -0.25 -10.49 11.31
CA GLU A 101 -1.25 -9.46 11.59
C GLU A 101 -1.69 -8.73 10.32
N MET A 102 -0.75 -8.39 9.42
CA MET A 102 -1.05 -7.74 8.14
C MET A 102 -1.84 -8.64 7.19
N LEU A 103 -1.60 -9.96 7.23
CA LEU A 103 -2.32 -10.92 6.41
C LEU A 103 -3.74 -11.21 6.94
N ARG A 104 -3.93 -11.21 8.26
CA ARG A 104 -5.21 -11.60 8.89
C ARG A 104 -6.28 -10.53 8.86
N GLY A 105 -5.89 -9.28 8.98
CA GLY A 105 -6.83 -8.18 9.16
C GLY A 105 -6.59 -7.01 8.23
N PRO A 106 -7.63 -6.58 7.49
CA PRO A 106 -7.54 -5.35 6.72
C PRO A 106 -7.37 -4.16 7.67
N ARG A 107 -6.45 -3.27 7.32
CA ARG A 107 -6.34 -1.97 8.00
C ARG A 107 -7.24 -0.98 7.30
N GLN A 108 -7.91 -0.13 8.08
CA GLN A 108 -8.61 1.02 7.50
C GLN A 108 -7.58 1.95 6.82
N GLU A 109 -7.70 2.07 5.52
CA GLU A 109 -6.93 2.99 4.70
C GLU A 109 -7.86 4.06 4.12
N PHE A 110 -7.30 5.22 3.77
CA PHE A 110 -8.04 6.32 3.17
C PHE A 110 -7.41 6.66 1.82
N PRO A 111 -7.59 5.80 0.80
CA PRO A 111 -6.98 6.00 -0.51
C PRO A 111 -7.60 7.21 -1.21
N GLU A 112 -6.79 7.92 -1.99
CA GLU A 112 -7.15 9.18 -2.66
C GLU A 112 -8.32 9.02 -3.64
N PHE A 113 -8.34 7.94 -4.41
CA PHE A 113 -9.37 7.76 -5.43
C PHE A 113 -10.79 7.60 -4.86
N PRO A 114 -11.07 6.74 -3.87
CA PRO A 114 -12.35 6.71 -3.19
C PRO A 114 -12.72 8.05 -2.52
N ALA A 115 -11.74 8.78 -1.98
CA ALA A 115 -11.98 10.11 -1.43
C ALA A 115 -12.38 11.12 -2.52
N ALA A 116 -11.77 11.07 -3.71
CA ALA A 116 -12.18 11.87 -4.85
C ALA A 116 -13.60 11.52 -5.33
N LEU A 117 -13.93 10.21 -5.37
CA LEU A 117 -15.27 9.75 -5.74
C LEU A 117 -16.36 10.25 -4.77
N SER A 118 -16.07 10.41 -3.49
CA SER A 118 -17.02 10.96 -2.52
C SER A 118 -17.33 12.44 -2.75
N ASN A 119 -16.52 13.14 -3.55
CA ASN A 119 -16.67 14.53 -3.89
C ASN A 119 -16.94 14.77 -5.39
N VAL A 120 -17.26 13.72 -6.13
CA VAL A 120 -17.35 13.73 -7.60
C VAL A 120 -18.43 14.70 -8.13
N LEU A 121 -19.43 15.01 -7.33
CA LEU A 121 -20.53 15.93 -7.68
C LEU A 121 -20.09 17.40 -7.83
N LEU A 122 -18.85 17.74 -7.49
CA LEU A 122 -18.26 19.05 -7.78
C LEU A 122 -17.94 19.26 -9.28
N LEU A 123 -17.97 18.19 -10.07
CA LEU A 123 -17.65 18.18 -11.48
C LEU A 123 -18.88 17.87 -12.33
N THR A 124 -18.82 18.26 -13.60
CA THR A 124 -19.83 17.86 -14.59
C THR A 124 -19.66 16.41 -15.03
N PRO A 125 -20.72 15.74 -15.55
CA PRO A 125 -20.62 14.39 -16.09
C PRO A 125 -19.52 14.24 -17.17
N ALA A 126 -19.31 15.26 -17.99
CA ALA A 126 -18.30 15.25 -19.05
C ALA A 126 -16.87 15.28 -18.50
N GLU A 127 -16.62 16.13 -17.50
CA GLU A 127 -15.31 16.22 -16.81
C GLU A 127 -14.97 14.92 -16.09
N ILE A 128 -15.95 14.32 -15.41
CA ILE A 128 -15.76 13.02 -14.73
C ILE A 128 -15.44 11.93 -15.75
N ALA A 129 -16.22 11.85 -16.85
CA ALA A 129 -15.99 10.86 -17.90
C ALA A 129 -14.57 10.99 -18.46
N GLN A 130 -14.10 12.20 -18.72
CA GLN A 130 -12.74 12.45 -19.22
C GLN A 130 -11.69 12.00 -18.21
N ALA A 131 -11.82 12.40 -16.94
CA ALA A 131 -10.86 12.01 -15.90
C ALA A 131 -10.80 10.49 -15.69
N LEU A 132 -11.94 9.80 -15.71
CA LEU A 132 -12.01 8.35 -15.60
C LEU A 132 -11.41 7.65 -16.83
N GLU A 133 -11.60 8.17 -18.04
CA GLU A 133 -10.96 7.65 -19.26
C GLU A 133 -9.43 7.80 -19.23
N GLU A 134 -8.92 8.90 -18.69
CA GLU A 134 -7.47 9.10 -18.48
C GLU A 134 -6.92 8.11 -17.47
N ARG A 135 -7.61 7.93 -16.35
CA ARG A 135 -7.25 6.93 -15.34
C ARG A 135 -7.29 5.50 -15.92
N ALA A 136 -8.32 5.18 -16.72
CA ALA A 136 -8.44 3.88 -17.37
C ALA A 136 -7.25 3.58 -18.29
N ARG A 137 -6.75 4.56 -19.06
CA ARG A 137 -5.54 4.39 -19.88
C ARG A 137 -4.31 4.06 -19.02
N THR A 138 -4.13 4.74 -17.90
CA THR A 138 -3.03 4.50 -16.97
C THR A 138 -3.12 3.10 -16.35
N LEU A 139 -4.31 2.68 -15.91
CA LEU A 139 -4.52 1.34 -15.34
C LEU A 139 -4.34 0.24 -16.38
N ALA A 140 -4.75 0.46 -17.63
CA ALA A 140 -4.54 -0.51 -18.71
C ALA A 140 -3.04 -0.72 -19.01
N ALA A 141 -2.26 0.35 -19.04
CA ALA A 141 -0.80 0.25 -19.19
C ALA A 141 -0.18 -0.51 -18.00
N HIS A 142 -0.56 -0.19 -16.77
CA HIS A 142 -0.08 -0.89 -15.59
C HIS A 142 -0.48 -2.36 -15.56
N LEU A 143 -1.70 -2.70 -15.99
CA LEU A 143 -2.16 -4.07 -16.10
C LEU A 143 -1.32 -4.86 -17.11
N ALA A 144 -0.99 -4.26 -18.26
CA ALA A 144 -0.13 -4.89 -19.27
C ALA A 144 1.29 -5.16 -18.73
N GLU A 145 1.85 -4.24 -17.94
CA GLU A 145 3.14 -4.46 -17.27
C GLU A 145 3.09 -5.64 -16.28
N LEU A 146 2.02 -5.74 -15.48
CA LEU A 146 1.82 -6.85 -14.54
C LEU A 146 1.66 -8.19 -15.27
N ASP A 147 0.89 -8.23 -16.37
CA ASP A 147 0.70 -9.43 -17.20
C ASP A 147 2.03 -9.89 -17.81
N ALA A 148 2.84 -8.95 -18.31
CA ALA A 148 4.16 -9.25 -18.86
C ALA A 148 5.12 -9.76 -17.77
N GLY A 149 5.12 -9.16 -16.57
CA GLY A 149 5.92 -9.58 -15.43
C GLY A 149 5.60 -11.01 -15.00
N LEU A 150 4.35 -11.31 -14.73
CA LEU A 150 3.88 -12.65 -14.34
C LEU A 150 4.20 -13.71 -15.40
N SER A 151 4.07 -13.38 -16.70
CA SER A 151 4.41 -14.30 -17.77
C SER A 151 5.91 -14.60 -17.82
N SER A 152 6.77 -13.61 -17.57
CA SER A 152 8.23 -13.76 -17.52
C SER A 152 8.68 -14.57 -16.30
N GLU A 153 8.07 -14.34 -15.14
CA GLU A 153 8.37 -15.04 -13.90
C GLU A 153 7.97 -16.51 -13.99
N ALA A 154 6.79 -16.81 -14.52
CA ALA A 154 6.33 -18.17 -14.79
C ALA A 154 7.30 -18.91 -15.73
N ALA A 155 7.81 -18.23 -16.78
CA ALA A 155 8.80 -18.80 -17.68
C ALA A 155 10.18 -19.04 -17.02
N SER A 156 10.52 -18.28 -15.97
CA SER A 156 11.76 -18.44 -15.20
C SER A 156 11.71 -19.57 -14.18
N GLY A 157 10.53 -20.20 -13.96
CA GLY A 157 10.33 -21.26 -12.98
C GLY A 157 10.25 -20.77 -11.54
N LEU A 158 9.95 -19.49 -11.32
CA LEU A 158 9.73 -18.96 -9.99
C LEU A 158 8.50 -19.64 -9.35
N PRO A 159 8.55 -20.06 -8.08
CA PRO A 159 7.39 -20.65 -7.45
C PRO A 159 6.29 -19.60 -7.24
N ARG A 160 5.04 -19.94 -7.50
CA ARG A 160 3.86 -19.06 -7.41
C ARG A 160 3.79 -18.24 -6.11
N ILE A 161 4.31 -18.76 -5.00
CA ILE A 161 4.32 -18.05 -3.72
C ILE A 161 5.09 -16.73 -3.79
N ALA A 162 6.06 -16.61 -4.70
CA ALA A 162 6.83 -15.39 -4.92
C ALA A 162 6.07 -14.35 -5.77
N GLU A 163 5.03 -14.79 -6.49
CA GLU A 163 4.23 -13.99 -7.42
C GLU A 163 2.91 -13.48 -6.81
N LEU A 164 2.54 -13.91 -5.59
CA LEU A 164 1.25 -13.60 -4.97
C LEU A 164 0.94 -12.10 -4.90
N GLU A 165 1.95 -11.28 -4.71
CA GLU A 165 1.81 -9.82 -4.67
C GLU A 165 1.36 -9.27 -6.03
N ASP A 166 2.00 -9.70 -7.11
CA ASP A 166 1.68 -9.23 -8.47
C ASP A 166 0.38 -9.86 -8.98
N GLU A 167 0.06 -11.11 -8.63
CA GLU A 167 -1.26 -11.71 -8.87
C GLU A 167 -2.38 -10.87 -8.19
N TYR A 168 -2.20 -10.51 -6.92
CA TYR A 168 -3.16 -9.69 -6.19
C TYR A 168 -3.33 -8.31 -6.84
N ARG A 169 -2.21 -7.63 -7.14
CA ARG A 169 -2.23 -6.31 -7.78
C ARG A 169 -2.92 -6.34 -9.14
N ARG A 170 -2.65 -7.38 -9.94
CA ARG A 170 -3.29 -7.61 -11.23
C ARG A 170 -4.82 -7.70 -11.11
N ILE A 171 -5.31 -8.49 -10.17
CA ILE A 171 -6.76 -8.68 -9.94
C ILE A 171 -7.42 -7.36 -9.54
N VAL A 172 -6.83 -6.63 -8.58
CA VAL A 172 -7.35 -5.35 -8.10
C VAL A 172 -7.34 -4.30 -9.21
N THR A 173 -6.23 -4.17 -9.95
CA THR A 173 -6.09 -3.22 -11.06
C THR A 173 -7.12 -3.52 -12.17
N LYS A 174 -7.31 -4.80 -12.51
CA LYS A 174 -8.31 -5.20 -13.51
C LYS A 174 -9.73 -4.87 -13.06
N ALA A 175 -10.08 -5.16 -11.82
CA ALA A 175 -11.41 -4.87 -11.28
C ALA A 175 -11.69 -3.36 -11.28
N GLU A 176 -10.71 -2.53 -10.90
CA GLU A 176 -10.83 -1.08 -10.95
C GLU A 176 -10.98 -0.57 -12.38
N LEU A 177 -10.18 -1.07 -13.32
CA LEU A 177 -10.25 -0.72 -14.74
C LEU A 177 -11.62 -1.06 -15.35
N ASP A 178 -12.14 -2.26 -15.08
CA ASP A 178 -13.44 -2.71 -15.59
C ASP A 178 -14.56 -1.79 -15.05
N TRP A 179 -14.55 -1.48 -13.76
CA TRP A 179 -15.54 -0.60 -13.14
C TRP A 179 -15.47 0.83 -13.69
N ILE A 180 -14.29 1.43 -13.76
CA ILE A 180 -14.08 2.78 -14.28
C ILE A 180 -14.55 2.89 -15.72
N SER A 181 -14.23 1.89 -16.56
CA SER A 181 -14.62 1.84 -17.97
C SER A 181 -16.14 1.78 -18.14
N ALA A 182 -16.81 1.02 -17.27
CA ALA A 182 -18.28 0.96 -17.27
C ALA A 182 -18.90 2.31 -16.87
N VAL A 183 -18.40 2.94 -15.80
CA VAL A 183 -18.90 4.24 -15.33
C VAL A 183 -18.67 5.34 -16.38
N ALA A 184 -17.48 5.43 -16.96
CA ALA A 184 -17.17 6.40 -18.01
C ALA A 184 -18.11 6.23 -19.22
N LYS A 185 -18.38 4.99 -19.63
CA LYS A 185 -19.33 4.67 -20.70
C LYS A 185 -20.75 5.11 -20.36
N ASP A 186 -21.18 4.95 -19.11
CA ASP A 186 -22.52 5.35 -18.67
C ASP A 186 -22.67 6.87 -18.64
N LEU A 187 -21.66 7.59 -18.18
CA LEU A 187 -21.61 9.04 -18.23
C LEU A 187 -21.66 9.56 -19.68
N ARG A 188 -20.84 9.01 -20.59
CA ARG A 188 -20.84 9.38 -22.02
C ARG A 188 -22.17 9.14 -22.72
N LYS A 189 -22.90 8.10 -22.31
CA LYS A 189 -24.23 7.78 -22.87
C LYS A 189 -25.37 8.53 -22.20
N GLY A 190 -25.09 9.40 -21.26
CA GLY A 190 -26.11 10.14 -20.51
C GLY A 190 -26.98 9.27 -19.59
N ARG A 191 -26.52 8.05 -19.25
CA ARG A 191 -27.23 7.18 -18.30
C ARG A 191 -27.02 7.62 -16.84
N MET A 192 -25.98 8.40 -16.58
CA MET A 192 -25.71 9.02 -15.29
C MET A 192 -25.67 10.55 -15.50
N THR A 193 -26.75 11.20 -15.07
CA THR A 193 -26.88 12.67 -15.14
C THR A 193 -27.39 13.19 -13.81
N TRP A 194 -26.98 14.38 -13.45
CA TRP A 194 -27.48 15.10 -12.28
C TRP A 194 -27.44 16.60 -12.56
N SER A 195 -28.19 17.35 -11.75
CA SER A 195 -28.04 18.78 -11.61
C SER A 195 -27.85 19.14 -10.14
N LEU A 196 -27.18 20.24 -9.86
CA LEU A 196 -27.01 20.72 -8.49
C LEU A 196 -28.35 20.96 -7.81
N ASP A 197 -29.33 21.52 -8.56
CA ASP A 197 -30.67 21.80 -8.03
C ASP A 197 -31.39 20.48 -7.62
N ALA A 198 -31.33 19.44 -8.46
CA ALA A 198 -31.92 18.15 -8.13
C ALA A 198 -31.25 17.48 -6.92
N LEU A 199 -29.94 17.62 -6.79
CA LEU A 199 -29.20 17.10 -5.63
C LEU A 199 -29.50 17.88 -4.35
N SER A 200 -29.60 19.20 -4.44
CA SER A 200 -29.98 20.06 -3.30
C SER A 200 -31.38 19.72 -2.81
N ALA A 201 -32.37 19.61 -3.73
CA ALA A 201 -33.71 19.20 -3.38
C ALA A 201 -33.77 17.82 -2.71
N LEU A 202 -32.96 16.85 -3.19
CA LEU A 202 -32.87 15.53 -2.58
C LEU A 202 -32.22 15.58 -1.17
N ALA A 203 -31.19 16.41 -0.98
CA ALA A 203 -30.56 16.60 0.31
C ALA A 203 -31.52 17.24 1.33
N GLU A 204 -32.28 18.25 0.92
CA GLU A 204 -33.29 18.89 1.73
C GLU A 204 -34.41 17.90 2.12
N SER A 205 -34.89 17.09 1.19
CA SER A 205 -35.92 16.09 1.48
C SER A 205 -35.44 15.03 2.51
N ARG A 206 -34.17 14.59 2.41
CA ARG A 206 -33.59 13.66 3.38
C ARG A 206 -33.33 14.27 4.74
N ALA A 207 -33.00 15.56 4.80
CA ALA A 207 -32.81 16.26 6.06
C ALA A 207 -34.16 16.53 6.79
N ALA A 208 -35.26 16.55 6.04
CA ALA A 208 -36.61 16.71 6.56
C ALA A 208 -37.22 15.39 7.07
N GLU A 209 -36.68 14.23 6.71
CA GLU A 209 -37.10 12.94 7.29
C GLU A 209 -36.51 12.80 8.68
N PRO A 210 -37.34 12.74 9.76
CA PRO A 210 -36.85 12.49 11.09
C PRO A 210 -36.15 11.12 11.12
N LEU A 211 -34.98 11.03 11.75
CA LEU A 211 -34.27 9.77 12.01
C LEU A 211 -35.22 8.81 12.76
N ALA A 212 -36.06 8.09 12.03
CA ALA A 212 -36.91 7.05 12.56
C ALA A 212 -36.00 5.89 12.98
N GLY A 213 -35.87 5.70 14.30
CA GLY A 213 -35.40 4.45 14.88
C GLY A 213 -34.05 4.47 15.54
N GLY A 214 -33.86 5.34 16.54
CA GLY A 214 -33.02 4.98 17.67
C GLY A 214 -33.73 3.91 18.49
N ALA A 215 -33.66 2.64 18.08
CA ALA A 215 -34.09 1.55 18.94
C ALA A 215 -33.11 1.46 20.10
N THR A 216 -33.54 1.96 21.24
CA THR A 216 -33.03 1.60 22.57
C THR A 216 -33.12 0.07 22.71
N ALA A 217 -31.99 -0.59 22.64
CA ALA A 217 -31.88 -1.96 23.12
C ALA A 217 -31.71 -1.93 24.68
N PRO A 218 -32.36 -2.83 25.41
CA PRO A 218 -32.29 -2.93 26.87
C PRO A 218 -30.95 -3.46 27.37
#